data_462ca4e12aa793dbcfd4c91fac3251f4
#
_entry.id   462ca4e12aa793dbcfd4c91fac3251f4
#
_cell.length_a   1.000
_cell.length_b   1.000
_cell.length_c   1.000
_cell.angle_alpha   90.00
_cell.angle_beta   90.00
_cell.angle_gamma   90.00
#
_symmetry.space_group_name_H-M   'P 1'
#
loop_
_entity.id
_entity.type
_entity.pdbx_description
1 polymer ?
#
loop_
_entity_poly.entity_id
_entity_poly.type
_entity_poly.pdbx_seq_one_letter_code
_entity_poly.pdbx_strand_id
1 'polypeptide(L)'
;AYDDPFDIIAHSIVGSEGTLAFLAEVTMKTLHEYPFRATAMVYFHTMVESCHAVVALKQLKAPVQNLEMSAEDLMVKSAEMLDYLSLASVNDPVFLQYKKDVDAGKVEGVAPGDYHNLTAILTETKAMSQEELDHNVSTITDTLKSFNLYQPFSFTDDPEVYGKYWTMRAGIFPTVGGMRPAGTSCLIEDVAFPVEDLPEATVKMQQIIHDHGYDEGCIYGHAFEGNYHFILNQSFKEPEEVTRYSDMMHEIIKLVKSYDGSLKAEHGTGRNMAPFVKYEWGDDAFAAMRRLKEIFDPEGLLNPGVIFNDNPDCFIENLKHLPELDYDFSQLPDNKEDALKMQSPMSTTEETIKGVRRANKCIECGFCERNCLTCGLTLSSRTRIATQREISYLKNSGKAGDQERARRLEQLYRYYGEQTCAADGLCATSCPMHINTADLTHLLRQISSDQSKIKYPVGKAGAKHMPECETAVKGLLTAANLAHTVIGTKAMSTICETAHKAGLPL
;
A
#
# COMPACT_ATOMS: atom_id res chain seq x y z
N ALA A 1 -29.59 -20.11 -1.72
CA ALA A 1 -28.37 -20.36 -2.46
C ALA A 1 -27.78 -21.73 -2.10
N TYR A 2 -27.86 -22.17 -0.83
CA TYR A 2 -27.38 -23.47 -0.36
C TYR A 2 -28.47 -24.17 0.44
N ASP A 3 -28.62 -25.46 0.26
CA ASP A 3 -29.63 -26.29 0.94
C ASP A 3 -29.05 -27.14 2.06
N ASP A 4 -27.74 -27.47 1.97
CA ASP A 4 -27.03 -28.22 2.99
C ASP A 4 -26.63 -27.30 4.16
N PRO A 5 -26.91 -27.66 5.43
CA PRO A 5 -26.58 -26.84 6.59
C PRO A 5 -25.06 -26.58 6.76
N PHE A 6 -24.21 -27.52 6.37
CA PHE A 6 -22.76 -27.35 6.46
C PHE A 6 -22.26 -26.37 5.41
N ASP A 7 -22.80 -26.41 4.20
CA ASP A 7 -22.51 -25.43 3.16
C ASP A 7 -22.97 -24.03 3.56
N ILE A 8 -24.16 -23.91 4.17
CA ILE A 8 -24.67 -22.63 4.69
C ILE A 8 -23.69 -22.06 5.72
N ILE A 9 -23.26 -22.85 6.72
CA ILE A 9 -22.31 -22.42 7.73
C ILE A 9 -20.97 -22.07 7.09
N ALA A 10 -20.42 -22.93 6.22
CA ALA A 10 -19.13 -22.70 5.56
C ALA A 10 -19.12 -21.37 4.79
N HIS A 11 -20.19 -21.07 4.04
CA HIS A 11 -20.28 -19.84 3.28
C HIS A 11 -20.61 -18.61 4.16
N SER A 12 -21.29 -18.80 5.29
CA SER A 12 -21.57 -17.71 6.24
C SER A 12 -20.31 -17.18 6.95
N ILE A 13 -19.23 -17.95 7.00
CA ILE A 13 -17.97 -17.50 7.60
C ILE A 13 -16.99 -16.91 6.57
N VAL A 14 -17.26 -17.00 5.28
CA VAL A 14 -16.48 -16.30 4.24
C VAL A 14 -16.64 -14.79 4.42
N GLY A 15 -15.53 -14.05 4.42
CA GLY A 15 -15.53 -12.61 4.68
C GLY A 15 -15.72 -12.21 6.15
N SER A 16 -15.79 -13.17 7.08
CA SER A 16 -16.00 -12.90 8.51
C SER A 16 -14.74 -12.43 9.26
N GLU A 17 -13.61 -12.36 8.60
CA GLU A 17 -12.33 -11.84 9.17
C GLU A 17 -11.93 -12.54 10.48
N GLY A 18 -12.23 -13.83 10.62
CA GLY A 18 -11.98 -14.60 11.84
C GLY A 18 -12.84 -14.17 13.04
N THR A 19 -13.95 -13.45 12.81
CA THR A 19 -14.84 -12.96 13.87
C THR A 19 -15.90 -13.98 14.25
N LEU A 20 -16.52 -14.64 13.26
CA LEU A 20 -17.69 -15.51 13.49
C LEU A 20 -17.30 -16.90 13.96
N ALA A 21 -16.18 -17.44 13.50
CA ALA A 21 -15.74 -18.78 13.88
C ALA A 21 -14.21 -18.91 13.72
N PHE A 22 -13.64 -19.96 14.33
CA PHE A 22 -12.26 -20.36 14.12
C PHE A 22 -12.17 -21.35 12.95
N LEU A 23 -11.35 -21.03 11.95
CA LEU A 23 -11.08 -21.90 10.81
C LEU A 23 -9.87 -22.80 11.12
N ALA A 24 -10.11 -24.08 11.34
CA ALA A 24 -9.05 -25.07 11.56
C ALA A 24 -8.49 -25.61 10.21
N GLU A 25 -9.37 -25.74 9.23
CA GLU A 25 -9.02 -26.28 7.90
C GLU A 25 -9.96 -25.67 6.87
N VAL A 26 -9.46 -25.44 5.65
CA VAL A 26 -10.24 -24.95 4.52
C VAL A 26 -9.91 -25.72 3.26
N THR A 27 -10.96 -26.12 2.53
CA THR A 27 -10.83 -26.68 1.18
C THR A 27 -11.30 -25.62 0.18
N MET A 28 -10.40 -25.24 -0.73
CA MET A 28 -10.66 -24.21 -1.73
C MET A 28 -10.73 -24.83 -3.12
N LYS A 29 -11.64 -24.32 -3.96
CA LYS A 29 -11.62 -24.62 -5.38
C LYS A 29 -10.44 -23.92 -6.03
N THR A 30 -9.71 -24.66 -6.89
CA THR A 30 -8.68 -24.08 -7.74
C THR A 30 -9.31 -23.34 -8.91
N LEU A 31 -8.67 -22.26 -9.35
CA LEU A 31 -9.03 -21.60 -10.60
C LEU A 31 -8.37 -22.32 -11.77
N HIS A 32 -9.07 -22.32 -12.90
CA HIS A 32 -8.50 -22.85 -14.14
C HIS A 32 -7.41 -21.91 -14.65
N GLU A 33 -6.24 -22.45 -15.01
CA GLU A 33 -5.17 -21.66 -15.61
C GLU A 33 -5.30 -21.70 -17.14
N TYR A 34 -5.51 -20.54 -17.72
CA TYR A 34 -5.65 -20.37 -19.16
C TYR A 34 -4.27 -20.12 -19.78
N PRO A 35 -3.83 -20.92 -20.78
CA PRO A 35 -2.52 -20.76 -21.38
C PRO A 35 -2.40 -19.55 -22.31
N PHE A 36 -3.52 -19.04 -22.81
CA PHE A 36 -3.59 -17.90 -23.71
C PHE A 36 -4.29 -16.73 -23.04
N ARG A 37 -3.75 -15.52 -23.21
CA ARG A 37 -4.34 -14.28 -22.71
C ARG A 37 -4.02 -13.11 -23.62
N ALA A 38 -4.91 -12.13 -23.64
CA ALA A 38 -4.67 -10.84 -24.26
C ALA A 38 -5.27 -9.71 -23.40
N THR A 39 -4.56 -8.60 -23.37
CA THR A 39 -4.90 -7.42 -22.55
C THR A 39 -4.92 -6.17 -23.41
N ALA A 40 -5.84 -5.26 -23.15
CA ALA A 40 -5.90 -3.94 -23.78
C ALA A 40 -6.14 -2.84 -22.76
N MET A 41 -5.55 -1.67 -23.00
CA MET A 41 -5.90 -0.42 -22.33
C MET A 41 -6.77 0.41 -23.28
N VAL A 42 -7.98 0.73 -22.86
CA VAL A 42 -9.00 1.41 -23.68
C VAL A 42 -9.38 2.71 -23.01
N TYR A 43 -9.28 3.83 -23.74
CA TYR A 43 -9.52 5.18 -23.22
C TYR A 43 -10.83 5.76 -23.74
N PHE A 44 -11.59 6.35 -22.81
CA PHE A 44 -12.91 6.93 -23.07
C PHE A 44 -12.91 8.43 -22.74
N HIS A 45 -13.79 9.16 -23.43
CA HIS A 45 -13.96 10.59 -23.18
C HIS A 45 -14.63 10.90 -21.84
N THR A 46 -15.40 9.97 -21.28
CA THR A 46 -16.06 10.15 -19.99
C THR A 46 -16.09 8.86 -19.18
N MET A 47 -16.12 9.00 -17.86
CA MET A 47 -16.28 7.88 -16.94
C MET A 47 -17.62 7.16 -17.13
N VAL A 48 -18.69 7.88 -17.39
CA VAL A 48 -20.02 7.31 -17.65
C VAL A 48 -19.97 6.35 -18.83
N GLU A 49 -19.33 6.75 -19.91
CA GLU A 49 -19.20 5.95 -21.12
C GLU A 49 -18.36 4.68 -20.87
N SER A 50 -17.30 4.80 -20.08
CA SER A 50 -16.50 3.64 -19.65
C SER A 50 -17.34 2.66 -18.81
N CYS A 51 -18.20 3.16 -17.92
CA CYS A 51 -19.13 2.31 -17.16
C CYS A 51 -20.12 1.57 -18.07
N HIS A 52 -20.71 2.25 -19.06
CA HIS A 52 -21.57 1.58 -20.05
C HIS A 52 -20.83 0.51 -20.85
N ALA A 53 -19.56 0.76 -21.17
CA ALA A 53 -18.71 -0.24 -21.83
C ALA A 53 -18.50 -1.48 -20.93
N VAL A 54 -18.26 -1.28 -19.62
CA VAL A 54 -18.15 -2.39 -18.66
C VAL A 54 -19.44 -3.20 -18.59
N VAL A 55 -20.61 -2.54 -18.54
CA VAL A 55 -21.91 -3.21 -18.57
C VAL A 55 -22.05 -4.07 -19.83
N ALA A 56 -21.68 -3.55 -20.99
CA ALA A 56 -21.72 -4.31 -22.25
C ALA A 56 -20.74 -5.49 -22.23
N LEU A 57 -19.52 -5.31 -21.72
CA LEU A 57 -18.53 -6.38 -21.57
C LEU A 57 -19.01 -7.50 -20.65
N LYS A 58 -19.74 -7.19 -19.57
CA LYS A 58 -20.28 -8.17 -18.61
C LYS A 58 -21.32 -9.09 -19.25
N GLN A 59 -21.96 -8.66 -20.32
CA GLN A 59 -22.97 -9.44 -21.05
C GLN A 59 -22.35 -10.43 -22.05
N LEU A 60 -21.06 -10.32 -22.37
CA LEU A 60 -20.39 -11.21 -23.32
C LEU A 60 -20.11 -12.57 -22.68
N LYS A 61 -20.73 -13.62 -23.22
CA LYS A 61 -20.54 -15.00 -22.77
C LYS A 61 -19.53 -15.73 -23.65
N ALA A 62 -18.61 -16.46 -23.03
CA ALA A 62 -17.72 -17.35 -23.76
C ALA A 62 -18.50 -18.51 -24.41
N PRO A 63 -18.12 -18.98 -25.62
CA PRO A 63 -18.71 -20.17 -26.20
C PRO A 63 -18.38 -21.38 -25.31
N VAL A 64 -19.41 -22.08 -24.83
CA VAL A 64 -19.24 -23.27 -23.99
C VAL A 64 -18.72 -24.41 -24.85
N GLN A 65 -17.44 -24.73 -24.72
CA GLN A 65 -16.84 -25.87 -25.42
C GLN A 65 -16.72 -27.15 -24.58
N ASN A 66 -16.91 -27.09 -23.27
CA ASN A 66 -16.79 -28.23 -22.37
C ASN A 66 -17.91 -28.25 -21.32
N LEU A 67 -18.54 -29.43 -21.13
CA LEU A 67 -19.58 -29.67 -20.12
C LEU A 67 -19.10 -29.47 -18.65
N GLU A 68 -17.79 -29.35 -18.42
CA GLU A 68 -17.20 -29.12 -17.09
C GLU A 68 -17.00 -27.61 -16.79
N MET A 69 -17.12 -26.74 -17.79
CA MET A 69 -17.10 -25.29 -17.59
C MET A 69 -18.51 -24.81 -17.28
N SER A 70 -18.66 -23.98 -16.24
CA SER A 70 -19.98 -23.43 -15.89
C SER A 70 -20.55 -22.64 -17.07
N ALA A 71 -21.86 -22.70 -17.26
CA ALA A 71 -22.58 -21.93 -18.30
C ALA A 71 -22.41 -20.39 -18.16
N GLU A 72 -21.70 -19.95 -17.16
CA GLU A 72 -21.43 -18.56 -16.80
C GLU A 72 -19.98 -18.14 -17.06
N ASP A 73 -19.19 -18.90 -17.81
CA ASP A 73 -17.84 -18.47 -18.12
C ASP A 73 -17.85 -17.23 -19.04
N LEU A 74 -17.43 -16.11 -18.47
CA LEU A 74 -17.44 -14.83 -19.15
C LEU A 74 -16.25 -14.73 -20.10
N MET A 75 -16.49 -14.14 -21.28
CA MET A 75 -15.46 -13.91 -22.28
C MET A 75 -14.38 -12.95 -21.75
N VAL A 76 -14.79 -11.91 -21.04
CA VAL A 76 -13.90 -10.97 -20.33
C VAL A 76 -13.63 -11.51 -18.94
N LYS A 77 -12.36 -11.55 -18.54
CA LYS A 77 -11.92 -12.04 -17.22
C LYS A 77 -11.67 -10.92 -16.22
N SER A 78 -11.38 -9.71 -16.71
CA SER A 78 -11.31 -8.50 -15.88
C SER A 78 -11.52 -7.24 -16.72
N ALA A 79 -12.07 -6.21 -16.08
CA ALA A 79 -12.08 -4.84 -16.58
C ALA A 79 -11.88 -3.90 -15.38
N GLU A 80 -10.68 -3.33 -15.33
CA GLU A 80 -10.25 -2.40 -14.29
C GLU A 80 -10.49 -0.98 -14.74
N MET A 81 -11.24 -0.20 -13.98
CA MET A 81 -11.41 1.21 -14.28
C MET A 81 -10.30 2.04 -13.64
N LEU A 82 -9.83 3.04 -14.38
CA LEU A 82 -8.86 4.04 -13.95
C LEU A 82 -9.37 5.42 -14.33
N ASP A 83 -9.66 6.26 -13.34
CA ASP A 83 -10.04 7.65 -13.56
C ASP A 83 -8.82 8.51 -13.95
N TYR A 84 -9.06 9.78 -14.26
CA TYR A 84 -8.02 10.71 -14.69
C TYR A 84 -6.92 10.90 -13.63
N LEU A 85 -7.25 10.86 -12.32
CA LEU A 85 -6.26 10.99 -11.24
C LEU A 85 -5.40 9.73 -11.12
N SER A 86 -5.99 8.57 -11.31
CA SER A 86 -5.26 7.31 -11.41
C SER A 86 -4.22 7.36 -12.53
N LEU A 87 -4.65 7.77 -13.73
CA LEU A 87 -3.78 7.90 -14.90
C LEU A 87 -2.70 8.98 -14.70
N ALA A 88 -3.06 10.11 -14.12
CA ALA A 88 -2.13 11.19 -13.79
C ALA A 88 -1.05 10.73 -12.80
N SER A 89 -1.45 9.98 -11.76
CA SER A 89 -0.56 9.54 -10.68
C SER A 89 0.59 8.68 -11.19
N VAL A 90 0.34 7.87 -12.20
CA VAL A 90 1.32 6.95 -12.81
C VAL A 90 2.00 7.52 -14.05
N ASN A 91 1.77 8.81 -14.37
CA ASN A 91 2.27 9.49 -15.55
C ASN A 91 1.92 8.74 -16.86
N ASP A 92 0.67 8.31 -16.99
CA ASP A 92 0.20 7.62 -18.18
C ASP A 92 0.47 8.44 -19.46
N PRO A 93 1.10 7.87 -20.49
CA PRO A 93 1.47 8.64 -21.70
C PRO A 93 0.27 9.22 -22.45
N VAL A 94 -0.87 8.51 -22.44
CA VAL A 94 -2.08 8.96 -23.14
C VAL A 94 -2.72 10.10 -22.37
N PHE A 95 -2.76 10.01 -21.03
CA PHE A 95 -3.20 11.12 -20.19
C PHE A 95 -2.32 12.36 -20.36
N LEU A 96 -1.01 12.20 -20.41
CA LEU A 96 -0.09 13.33 -20.63
C LEU A 96 -0.29 14.00 -22.01
N GLN A 97 -0.67 13.22 -23.03
CA GLN A 97 -1.03 13.76 -24.34
C GLN A 97 -2.40 14.42 -24.31
N TYR A 98 -3.41 13.79 -23.68
CA TYR A 98 -4.73 14.36 -23.47
C TYR A 98 -4.67 15.75 -22.83
N LYS A 99 -3.87 15.86 -21.76
CA LYS A 99 -3.64 17.14 -21.08
C LYS A 99 -3.15 18.23 -22.04
N LYS A 100 -2.19 17.93 -22.91
CA LYS A 100 -1.68 18.88 -23.91
C LYS A 100 -2.76 19.26 -24.94
N ASP A 101 -3.59 18.29 -25.32
CA ASP A 101 -4.63 18.51 -26.31
C ASP A 101 -5.79 19.33 -25.74
N VAL A 102 -6.15 19.14 -24.46
CA VAL A 102 -7.10 19.99 -23.73
C VAL A 102 -6.58 21.41 -23.61
N ASP A 103 -5.34 21.61 -23.16
CA ASP A 103 -4.73 22.93 -23.00
C ASP A 103 -4.59 23.68 -24.35
N ALA A 104 -4.46 22.93 -25.44
CA ALA A 104 -4.43 23.48 -26.80
C ALA A 104 -5.82 23.69 -27.41
N GLY A 105 -6.92 23.41 -26.68
CA GLY A 105 -8.30 23.55 -27.17
C GLY A 105 -8.69 22.57 -28.28
N LYS A 106 -8.02 21.42 -28.35
CA LYS A 106 -8.28 20.38 -29.38
C LYS A 106 -9.35 19.36 -28.98
N VAL A 107 -9.69 19.30 -27.70
CA VAL A 107 -10.74 18.39 -27.18
C VAL A 107 -12.04 19.16 -27.11
N GLU A 108 -13.02 18.78 -27.94
CA GLU A 108 -14.30 19.48 -28.06
C GLU A 108 -15.09 19.40 -26.73
N GLY A 109 -15.65 20.52 -26.31
CA GLY A 109 -16.48 20.60 -25.11
C GLY A 109 -15.72 20.57 -23.78
N VAL A 110 -14.38 20.54 -23.79
CA VAL A 110 -13.54 20.52 -22.58
C VAL A 110 -12.78 21.83 -22.46
N ALA A 111 -12.91 22.50 -21.31
CA ALA A 111 -12.19 23.75 -21.06
C ALA A 111 -10.68 23.49 -20.81
N PRO A 112 -9.79 24.40 -21.22
CA PRO A 112 -8.37 24.32 -20.87
C PRO A 112 -8.20 24.24 -19.33
N GLY A 113 -7.40 23.28 -18.88
CA GLY A 113 -7.20 23.00 -17.45
C GLY A 113 -8.19 21.99 -16.83
N ASP A 114 -9.24 21.59 -17.55
CA ASP A 114 -10.18 20.57 -17.13
C ASP A 114 -9.78 19.20 -17.69
N TYR A 115 -9.24 18.33 -16.87
CA TYR A 115 -8.77 17.00 -17.27
C TYR A 115 -9.62 15.85 -16.72
N HIS A 116 -10.75 16.16 -16.03
CA HIS A 116 -11.53 15.21 -15.25
C HIS A 116 -12.25 14.13 -16.07
N ASN A 117 -12.36 14.30 -17.37
CA ASN A 117 -13.20 13.45 -18.19
C ASN A 117 -12.51 12.17 -18.67
N LEU A 118 -11.18 12.19 -18.90
CA LEU A 118 -10.48 11.01 -19.44
C LEU A 118 -10.51 9.84 -18.44
N THR A 119 -10.99 8.70 -18.91
CA THR A 119 -11.04 7.46 -18.12
C THR A 119 -10.49 6.31 -18.97
N ALA A 120 -9.85 5.33 -18.36
CA ALA A 120 -9.40 4.13 -19.03
C ALA A 120 -9.99 2.87 -18.42
N ILE A 121 -10.16 1.84 -19.24
CA ILE A 121 -10.41 0.47 -18.81
C ILE A 121 -9.23 -0.39 -19.24
N LEU A 122 -8.60 -1.07 -18.27
CA LEU A 122 -7.67 -2.16 -18.50
C LEU A 122 -8.47 -3.46 -18.53
N THR A 123 -8.63 -4.06 -19.71
CA THR A 123 -9.42 -5.28 -19.90
C THR A 123 -8.56 -6.45 -20.32
N GLU A 124 -8.89 -7.64 -19.78
CA GLU A 124 -8.19 -8.89 -20.08
C GLU A 124 -9.19 -9.98 -20.47
N THR A 125 -8.83 -10.75 -21.49
CA THR A 125 -9.48 -12.02 -21.86
C THR A 125 -8.47 -13.16 -21.79
N LYS A 126 -8.95 -14.36 -21.46
CA LYS A 126 -8.16 -15.59 -21.38
C LYS A 126 -8.88 -16.72 -22.07
N ALA A 127 -8.14 -17.67 -22.65
CA ALA A 127 -8.67 -18.76 -23.45
C ALA A 127 -7.85 -20.05 -23.31
N MET A 128 -8.46 -21.19 -23.66
CA MET A 128 -7.80 -22.48 -23.69
C MET A 128 -7.07 -22.75 -24.99
N SER A 129 -7.42 -22.03 -26.07
CA SER A 129 -6.78 -22.12 -27.37
C SER A 129 -6.56 -20.75 -27.99
N GLN A 130 -5.66 -20.66 -28.97
CA GLN A 130 -5.43 -19.44 -29.73
C GLN A 130 -6.68 -19.02 -30.54
N GLU A 131 -7.40 -19.99 -31.12
CA GLU A 131 -8.63 -19.73 -31.86
C GLU A 131 -9.71 -19.10 -30.99
N GLU A 132 -9.87 -19.62 -29.78
CA GLU A 132 -10.78 -19.05 -28.77
C GLU A 132 -10.34 -17.63 -28.37
N LEU A 133 -9.04 -17.42 -28.14
CA LEU A 133 -8.49 -16.09 -27.83
C LEU A 133 -8.79 -15.09 -28.94
N ASP A 134 -8.54 -15.47 -30.21
CA ASP A 134 -8.76 -14.62 -31.38
C ASP A 134 -10.24 -14.25 -31.53
N HIS A 135 -11.14 -15.21 -31.28
CA HIS A 135 -12.58 -14.99 -31.27
C HIS A 135 -12.98 -14.01 -30.17
N ASN A 136 -12.49 -14.21 -28.95
CA ASN A 136 -12.77 -13.35 -27.81
C ASN A 136 -12.28 -11.92 -28.07
N VAL A 137 -11.05 -11.77 -28.53
CA VAL A 137 -10.45 -10.47 -28.87
C VAL A 137 -11.26 -9.75 -29.94
N SER A 138 -11.69 -10.46 -31.00
CA SER A 138 -12.54 -9.87 -32.05
C SER A 138 -13.87 -9.37 -31.50
N THR A 139 -14.57 -10.21 -30.75
CA THR A 139 -15.90 -9.89 -30.20
C THR A 139 -15.83 -8.72 -29.22
N ILE A 140 -14.85 -8.72 -28.31
CA ILE A 140 -14.64 -7.64 -27.34
C ILE A 140 -14.28 -6.35 -28.07
N THR A 141 -13.40 -6.44 -29.07
CA THR A 141 -12.98 -5.28 -29.87
C THR A 141 -14.17 -4.65 -30.61
N ASP A 142 -15.03 -5.45 -31.21
CA ASP A 142 -16.20 -4.96 -31.94
C ASP A 142 -17.22 -4.32 -30.98
N THR A 143 -17.40 -4.90 -29.79
CA THR A 143 -18.24 -4.32 -28.74
C THR A 143 -17.70 -2.96 -28.31
N LEU A 144 -16.41 -2.87 -27.99
CA LEU A 144 -15.80 -1.62 -27.49
C LEU A 144 -15.75 -0.52 -28.57
N LYS A 145 -15.59 -0.86 -29.83
CA LYS A 145 -15.63 0.11 -30.96
C LYS A 145 -17.00 0.77 -31.14
N SER A 146 -18.06 0.25 -30.56
CA SER A 146 -19.38 0.89 -30.60
C SER A 146 -19.48 2.12 -29.68
N PHE A 147 -18.52 2.31 -28.78
CA PHE A 147 -18.43 3.44 -27.87
C PHE A 147 -17.56 4.55 -28.44
N ASN A 148 -17.73 5.78 -27.93
CA ASN A 148 -16.94 6.93 -28.32
C ASN A 148 -15.58 6.92 -27.60
N LEU A 149 -14.60 6.29 -28.22
CA LEU A 149 -13.26 6.13 -27.65
C LEU A 149 -12.42 7.38 -27.89
N TYR A 150 -11.60 7.74 -26.90
CA TYR A 150 -10.64 8.85 -27.07
C TYR A 150 -9.59 8.58 -28.14
N GLN A 151 -9.16 7.31 -28.26
CA GLN A 151 -8.21 6.88 -29.29
C GLN A 151 -8.41 5.41 -29.67
N PRO A 152 -7.91 4.97 -30.83
CA PRO A 152 -7.88 3.54 -31.19
C PRO A 152 -7.07 2.72 -30.18
N PHE A 153 -7.46 1.47 -29.98
CA PHE A 153 -6.78 0.52 -29.09
C PHE A 153 -6.52 -0.82 -29.81
N SER A 154 -5.66 -1.63 -29.24
CA SER A 154 -5.42 -3.02 -29.67
C SER A 154 -5.13 -3.91 -28.48
N PHE A 155 -5.58 -5.15 -28.54
CA PHE A 155 -5.14 -6.18 -27.62
C PHE A 155 -3.71 -6.60 -27.90
N THR A 156 -3.00 -6.99 -26.86
CA THR A 156 -1.64 -7.56 -26.91
C THR A 156 -1.58 -8.84 -26.06
N ASP A 157 -0.93 -9.85 -26.59
CA ASP A 157 -0.55 -11.09 -25.92
C ASP A 157 0.93 -11.10 -25.48
N ASP A 158 1.66 -10.02 -25.78
CA ASP A 158 3.06 -9.85 -25.36
C ASP A 158 3.16 -9.58 -23.86
N PRO A 159 3.80 -10.51 -23.08
CA PRO A 159 3.97 -10.39 -21.63
C PRO A 159 4.76 -9.13 -21.21
N GLU A 160 5.67 -8.63 -22.02
CA GLU A 160 6.43 -7.42 -21.70
C GLU A 160 5.55 -6.16 -21.79
N VAL A 161 4.58 -6.16 -22.68
CA VAL A 161 3.66 -5.05 -22.88
C VAL A 161 2.53 -5.09 -21.85
N TYR A 162 1.78 -6.19 -21.78
CA TYR A 162 0.66 -6.25 -20.82
C TYR A 162 1.14 -6.23 -19.35
N GLY A 163 2.33 -6.77 -19.07
CA GLY A 163 2.94 -6.70 -17.74
C GLY A 163 3.17 -5.26 -17.27
N LYS A 164 3.46 -4.32 -18.18
CA LYS A 164 3.57 -2.89 -17.84
C LYS A 164 2.22 -2.30 -17.45
N TYR A 165 1.13 -2.65 -18.15
CA TYR A 165 -0.21 -2.19 -17.79
C TYR A 165 -0.62 -2.64 -16.38
N TRP A 166 -0.41 -3.91 -16.07
CA TRP A 166 -0.73 -4.46 -14.74
C TRP A 166 0.17 -3.88 -13.65
N THR A 167 1.45 -3.65 -13.93
CA THR A 167 2.38 -2.98 -13.01
C THR A 167 1.95 -1.54 -12.74
N MET A 168 1.53 -0.82 -13.78
CA MET A 168 0.99 0.53 -13.66
C MET A 168 -0.26 0.54 -12.77
N ARG A 169 -1.22 -0.35 -13.03
CA ARG A 169 -2.44 -0.49 -12.24
C ARG A 169 -2.12 -0.77 -10.75
N ALA A 170 -1.22 -1.69 -10.47
CA ALA A 170 -0.80 -2.01 -9.11
C ALA A 170 -0.09 -0.84 -8.40
N GLY A 171 0.50 0.07 -9.16
CA GLY A 171 1.20 1.25 -8.66
C GLY A 171 0.30 2.42 -8.26
N ILE A 172 -0.99 2.44 -8.62
CA ILE A 172 -1.88 3.59 -8.41
C ILE A 172 -1.98 3.96 -6.92
N PHE A 173 -2.41 3.03 -6.07
CA PHE A 173 -2.60 3.30 -4.65
C PHE A 173 -1.35 3.89 -3.97
N PRO A 174 -0.18 3.24 -4.06
CA PRO A 174 1.01 3.79 -3.42
C PRO A 174 1.47 5.11 -4.04
N THR A 175 1.24 5.35 -5.32
CA THR A 175 1.64 6.59 -5.99
C THR A 175 0.74 7.75 -5.59
N VAL A 176 -0.59 7.57 -5.63
CA VAL A 176 -1.56 8.57 -5.15
C VAL A 176 -1.30 8.89 -3.68
N GLY A 177 -1.13 7.87 -2.85
CA GLY A 177 -0.81 8.04 -1.44
C GLY A 177 0.51 8.77 -1.20
N GLY A 178 1.50 8.58 -2.07
CA GLY A 178 2.79 9.27 -1.99
C GLY A 178 2.77 10.73 -2.42
N MET A 179 1.79 11.13 -3.25
CA MET A 179 1.61 12.52 -3.68
C MET A 179 0.92 13.38 -2.61
N ARG A 180 0.31 12.76 -1.60
CA ARG A 180 -0.44 13.45 -0.56
C ARG A 180 0.34 14.57 0.13
N PRO A 181 -0.34 15.63 0.63
CA PRO A 181 0.27 16.61 1.52
C PRO A 181 0.85 15.95 2.78
N ALA A 182 1.95 16.49 3.30
CA ALA A 182 2.51 16.02 4.56
C ALA A 182 1.51 16.21 5.71
N GLY A 183 1.48 15.25 6.65
CA GLY A 183 0.57 15.29 7.79
C GLY A 183 -0.86 14.82 7.49
N THR A 184 -1.15 14.37 6.26
CA THR A 184 -2.42 13.73 5.91
C THR A 184 -2.30 12.22 5.86
N SER A 185 -3.42 11.51 6.09
CA SER A 185 -3.57 10.08 5.87
C SER A 185 -4.06 9.83 4.44
N CYS A 186 -3.52 8.81 3.80
CA CYS A 186 -4.09 8.25 2.58
C CYS A 186 -5.10 7.19 3.00
N LEU A 187 -6.38 7.47 2.78
CA LEU A 187 -7.46 6.53 3.02
C LEU A 187 -7.83 5.84 1.72
N ILE A 188 -8.07 4.56 1.79
CA ILE A 188 -8.66 3.79 0.70
C ILE A 188 -9.93 3.13 1.23
N GLU A 189 -11.04 3.42 0.56
CA GLU A 189 -12.33 2.82 0.85
C GLU A 189 -12.73 1.92 -0.31
N ASP A 190 -13.67 1.01 -0.04
CA ASP A 190 -13.99 -0.11 -0.90
C ASP A 190 -15.50 -0.32 -0.89
N VAL A 191 -16.15 -0.07 -2.01
CA VAL A 191 -17.60 -0.22 -2.18
C VAL A 191 -17.92 -1.00 -3.45
N ALA A 192 -19.09 -1.63 -3.51
CA ALA A 192 -19.57 -2.24 -4.73
C ALA A 192 -21.01 -1.86 -5.03
N PHE A 193 -21.31 -1.78 -6.31
CA PHE A 193 -22.64 -1.56 -6.88
C PHE A 193 -22.99 -2.68 -7.84
N PRO A 194 -24.27 -2.99 -8.08
CA PRO A 194 -24.66 -3.78 -9.24
C PRO A 194 -24.04 -3.20 -10.51
N VAL A 195 -23.49 -4.04 -11.38
CA VAL A 195 -22.72 -3.57 -12.55
C VAL A 195 -23.57 -2.69 -13.46
N GLU A 196 -24.86 -3.00 -13.57
CA GLU A 196 -25.83 -2.26 -14.36
C GLU A 196 -26.03 -0.82 -13.88
N ASP A 197 -25.84 -0.57 -12.59
CA ASP A 197 -26.05 0.73 -11.95
C ASP A 197 -24.77 1.58 -11.91
N LEU A 198 -23.62 1.03 -12.30
CA LEU A 198 -22.33 1.74 -12.28
C LEU A 198 -22.37 3.11 -12.97
N PRO A 199 -22.99 3.30 -14.16
CA PRO A 199 -23.00 4.58 -14.83
C PRO A 199 -23.60 5.71 -13.97
N GLU A 200 -24.68 5.43 -13.26
CA GLU A 200 -25.37 6.42 -12.42
C GLU A 200 -24.72 6.54 -11.03
N ALA A 201 -24.42 5.40 -10.41
CA ALA A 201 -23.82 5.33 -9.07
C ALA A 201 -22.45 6.04 -9.02
N THR A 202 -21.63 5.87 -10.06
CA THR A 202 -20.31 6.50 -10.14
C THR A 202 -20.39 8.02 -10.18
N VAL A 203 -21.31 8.58 -10.97
CA VAL A 203 -21.52 10.05 -11.04
C VAL A 203 -21.94 10.60 -9.68
N LYS A 204 -22.88 9.94 -9.01
CA LYS A 204 -23.34 10.35 -7.67
C LYS A 204 -22.22 10.25 -6.64
N MET A 205 -21.40 9.20 -6.72
CA MET A 205 -20.27 9.03 -5.81
C MET A 205 -19.21 10.11 -6.03
N GLN A 206 -18.86 10.42 -7.28
CA GLN A 206 -17.95 11.54 -7.59
C GLN A 206 -18.48 12.86 -7.07
N GLN A 207 -19.79 13.11 -7.24
CA GLN A 207 -20.41 14.34 -6.75
C GLN A 207 -20.32 14.46 -5.22
N ILE A 208 -20.59 13.39 -4.46
CA ILE A 208 -20.47 13.39 -3.00
C ILE A 208 -19.01 13.70 -2.60
N ILE A 209 -18.04 13.03 -3.22
CA ILE A 209 -16.61 13.25 -2.94
C ILE A 209 -16.22 14.70 -3.20
N HIS A 210 -16.67 15.28 -4.32
CA HIS A 210 -16.42 16.68 -4.68
C HIS A 210 -17.11 17.66 -3.72
N ASP A 211 -18.40 17.46 -3.39
CA ASP A 211 -19.17 18.35 -2.53
C ASP A 211 -18.59 18.46 -1.11
N HIS A 212 -17.90 17.43 -0.68
CA HIS A 212 -17.12 17.43 0.58
C HIS A 212 -15.69 17.96 0.42
N GLY A 213 -15.31 18.52 -0.75
CA GLY A 213 -14.02 19.15 -0.99
C GLY A 213 -12.85 18.18 -1.13
N TYR A 214 -13.09 16.96 -1.64
CA TYR A 214 -12.06 16.00 -1.98
C TYR A 214 -11.79 15.96 -3.50
N ASP A 215 -11.44 17.12 -4.07
CA ASP A 215 -11.21 17.27 -5.52
C ASP A 215 -10.05 16.41 -6.04
N GLU A 216 -9.15 15.98 -5.16
CA GLU A 216 -8.06 15.03 -5.45
C GLU A 216 -8.44 13.58 -5.08
N GLY A 217 -9.71 13.29 -4.90
CA GLY A 217 -10.23 11.95 -4.65
C GLY A 217 -10.17 11.09 -5.92
N CYS A 218 -9.45 9.97 -5.86
CA CYS A 218 -9.22 9.07 -6.98
C CYS A 218 -10.19 7.89 -6.91
N ILE A 219 -10.85 7.55 -8.03
CA ILE A 219 -11.74 6.39 -8.14
C ILE A 219 -11.16 5.41 -9.16
N TYR A 220 -10.90 4.20 -8.73
CA TYR A 220 -10.45 3.10 -9.59
C TYR A 220 -10.89 1.76 -9.02
N GLY A 221 -10.79 0.68 -9.77
CA GLY A 221 -11.07 -0.65 -9.21
C GLY A 221 -11.60 -1.65 -10.21
N HIS A 222 -12.13 -2.73 -9.66
CA HIS A 222 -12.61 -3.89 -10.36
C HIS A 222 -14.02 -3.65 -10.94
N ALA A 223 -14.13 -2.70 -11.88
CA ALA A 223 -15.43 -2.29 -12.42
C ALA A 223 -16.22 -3.46 -13.02
N PHE A 224 -15.54 -4.51 -13.52
CA PHE A 224 -16.17 -5.71 -14.02
C PHE A 224 -16.99 -6.45 -12.96
N GLU A 225 -16.66 -6.30 -11.69
CA GLU A 225 -17.39 -6.83 -10.53
C GLU A 225 -18.22 -5.76 -9.80
N GLY A 226 -18.31 -4.56 -10.36
CA GLY A 226 -19.00 -3.43 -9.72
C GLY A 226 -18.25 -2.81 -8.55
N ASN A 227 -17.03 -3.25 -8.28
CA ASN A 227 -16.26 -2.84 -7.11
C ASN A 227 -15.35 -1.66 -7.44
N TYR A 228 -15.46 -0.62 -6.62
CA TYR A 228 -14.63 0.57 -6.67
C TYR A 228 -13.87 0.80 -5.39
N HIS A 229 -12.62 1.20 -5.56
CA HIS A 229 -11.83 1.83 -4.53
C HIS A 229 -11.82 3.34 -4.75
N PHE A 230 -11.99 4.10 -3.69
CA PHE A 230 -11.72 5.52 -3.75
C PHE A 230 -10.66 5.91 -2.72
N ILE A 231 -9.71 6.73 -3.17
CA ILE A 231 -8.58 7.16 -2.35
C ILE A 231 -8.76 8.62 -2.01
N LEU A 232 -8.68 8.94 -0.73
CA LEU A 232 -8.77 10.30 -0.20
C LEU A 232 -7.52 10.66 0.58
N ASN A 233 -7.11 11.92 0.48
CA ASN A 233 -6.07 12.49 1.34
C ASN A 233 -6.73 13.31 2.43
N GLN A 234 -6.73 12.79 3.68
CA GLN A 234 -7.47 13.36 4.80
C GLN A 234 -6.54 13.74 5.95
N SER A 235 -6.65 14.97 6.41
CA SER A 235 -6.14 15.39 7.71
C SER A 235 -7.15 15.09 8.80
N PHE A 236 -6.66 14.71 9.98
CA PHE A 236 -7.47 14.51 11.17
C PHE A 236 -7.00 15.38 12.34
N LYS A 237 -6.38 16.53 12.04
CA LYS A 237 -5.82 17.42 13.06
C LYS A 237 -6.91 18.24 13.74
N GLU A 238 -7.87 18.73 12.96
CA GLU A 238 -8.92 19.62 13.43
C GLU A 238 -10.27 18.90 13.47
N PRO A 239 -11.14 19.20 14.44
CA PRO A 239 -12.46 18.55 14.55
C PRO A 239 -13.34 18.69 13.30
N GLU A 240 -13.24 19.81 12.59
CA GLU A 240 -13.98 20.08 11.37
C GLU A 240 -13.59 19.13 10.24
N GLU A 241 -12.32 18.74 10.19
CA GLU A 241 -11.82 17.76 9.21
C GLU A 241 -12.35 16.35 9.50
N VAL A 242 -12.48 15.99 10.77
CA VAL A 242 -13.09 14.72 11.21
C VAL A 242 -14.57 14.70 10.86
N THR A 243 -15.29 15.81 11.13
CA THR A 243 -16.71 15.96 10.78
C THR A 243 -16.93 15.83 9.28
N ARG A 244 -16.14 16.54 8.47
CA ARG A 244 -16.20 16.46 7.01
C ARG A 244 -16.06 15.03 6.49
N TYR A 245 -15.09 14.28 7.01
CA TYR A 245 -14.90 12.87 6.66
C TYR A 245 -16.09 12.01 7.07
N SER A 246 -16.59 12.20 8.29
CA SER A 246 -17.76 11.48 8.80
C SER A 246 -19.00 11.73 7.94
N ASP A 247 -19.28 12.98 7.59
CA ASP A 247 -20.45 13.37 6.80
C ASP A 247 -20.38 12.76 5.40
N MET A 248 -19.23 12.88 4.74
CA MET A 248 -18.98 12.26 3.44
C MET A 248 -19.21 10.75 3.48
N MET A 249 -18.65 10.05 4.48
CA MET A 249 -18.83 8.61 4.61
C MET A 249 -20.29 8.22 4.81
N HIS A 250 -21.04 8.96 5.61
CA HIS A 250 -22.48 8.71 5.78
C HIS A 250 -23.27 8.88 4.48
N GLU A 251 -22.89 9.83 3.62
CA GLU A 251 -23.54 10.00 2.32
C GLU A 251 -23.18 8.88 1.35
N ILE A 252 -21.91 8.46 1.30
CA ILE A 252 -21.48 7.28 0.51
C ILE A 252 -22.23 6.02 0.98
N ILE A 253 -22.33 5.78 2.28
CA ILE A 253 -23.05 4.64 2.85
C ILE A 253 -24.52 4.63 2.42
N LYS A 254 -25.19 5.78 2.46
CA LYS A 254 -26.57 5.93 1.99
C LYS A 254 -26.68 5.66 0.48
N LEU A 255 -25.74 6.19 -0.30
CA LEU A 255 -25.69 5.97 -1.75
C LEU A 255 -25.57 4.47 -2.05
N VAL A 256 -24.56 3.80 -1.47
CA VAL A 256 -24.33 2.36 -1.70
C VAL A 256 -25.58 1.55 -1.34
N LYS A 257 -26.19 1.82 -0.17
CA LYS A 257 -27.40 1.13 0.26
C LYS A 257 -28.60 1.39 -0.65
N SER A 258 -28.70 2.57 -1.26
CA SER A 258 -29.80 2.92 -2.18
C SER A 258 -29.79 2.08 -3.47
N TYR A 259 -28.64 1.51 -3.83
CA TYR A 259 -28.46 0.60 -4.96
C TYR A 259 -28.39 -0.88 -4.54
N ASP A 260 -28.68 -1.18 -3.27
CA ASP A 260 -28.48 -2.53 -2.70
C ASP A 260 -27.06 -3.07 -2.89
N GLY A 261 -26.10 -2.15 -2.86
CA GLY A 261 -24.67 -2.41 -2.99
C GLY A 261 -24.01 -2.90 -1.70
N SER A 262 -22.69 -3.13 -1.73
CA SER A 262 -21.91 -3.55 -0.57
C SER A 262 -21.00 -2.44 -0.10
N LEU A 263 -20.97 -2.21 1.22
CA LEU A 263 -20.12 -1.21 1.88
C LEU A 263 -18.67 -1.66 1.99
N LYS A 264 -18.39 -2.95 1.88
CA LYS A 264 -17.05 -3.55 1.80
C LYS A 264 -17.08 -4.76 0.88
N ALA A 265 -16.61 -4.56 -0.36
CA ALA A 265 -16.63 -5.60 -1.38
C ALA A 265 -15.54 -6.66 -1.16
N GLU A 266 -14.28 -6.24 -0.92
CA GLU A 266 -13.15 -7.15 -0.78
C GLU A 266 -12.18 -6.83 0.38
N HIS A 267 -12.14 -5.57 0.88
CA HIS A 267 -11.18 -5.19 1.93
C HIS A 267 -11.59 -5.61 3.35
N GLY A 268 -12.76 -6.22 3.50
CA GLY A 268 -13.32 -6.60 4.79
C GLY A 268 -13.93 -5.43 5.56
N THR A 269 -14.85 -5.75 6.47
CA THR A 269 -15.58 -4.77 7.28
C THR A 269 -14.67 -4.10 8.31
N GLY A 270 -13.80 -4.88 8.95
CA GLY A 270 -12.94 -4.39 10.01
C GLY A 270 -13.73 -3.77 11.18
N ARG A 271 -13.07 -2.87 11.91
CA ARG A 271 -13.72 -2.01 12.90
C ARG A 271 -14.32 -0.76 12.26
N ASN A 272 -13.73 -0.31 11.16
CA ASN A 272 -14.10 0.93 10.48
C ASN A 272 -15.57 0.91 10.03
N MET A 273 -16.01 -0.16 9.38
CA MET A 273 -17.36 -0.28 8.84
C MET A 273 -18.32 -1.07 9.76
N ALA A 274 -17.84 -1.58 10.90
CA ALA A 274 -18.66 -2.34 11.85
C ALA A 274 -19.95 -1.62 12.29
N PRO A 275 -19.99 -0.30 12.54
CA PRO A 275 -21.22 0.40 12.88
C PRO A 275 -22.31 0.34 11.81
N PHE A 276 -21.93 0.10 10.57
CA PHE A 276 -22.83 0.18 9.41
C PHE A 276 -23.32 -1.21 8.93
N VAL A 277 -22.76 -2.30 9.47
CA VAL A 277 -23.14 -3.68 9.07
C VAL A 277 -24.63 -3.94 9.22
N LYS A 278 -25.21 -3.52 10.34
CA LYS A 278 -26.66 -3.67 10.56
C LYS A 278 -27.50 -2.87 9.55
N TYR A 279 -27.02 -1.68 9.17
CA TYR A 279 -27.69 -0.85 8.15
C TYR A 279 -27.61 -1.50 6.76
N GLU A 280 -26.47 -2.08 6.42
CA GLU A 280 -26.27 -2.77 5.14
C GLU A 280 -27.11 -4.03 5.03
N TRP A 281 -27.00 -4.94 6.01
CA TRP A 281 -27.57 -6.29 5.93
C TRP A 281 -28.98 -6.42 6.51
N GLY A 282 -29.44 -5.43 7.28
CA GLY A 282 -30.73 -5.46 7.97
C GLY A 282 -30.71 -6.26 9.29
N ASP A 283 -31.83 -6.16 10.01
CA ASP A 283 -31.95 -6.72 11.36
C ASP A 283 -31.82 -8.25 11.40
N ASP A 284 -32.44 -8.96 10.47
CA ASP A 284 -32.53 -10.42 10.46
C ASP A 284 -31.15 -11.06 10.16
N ALA A 285 -30.48 -10.58 9.12
CA ALA A 285 -29.14 -11.07 8.77
C ALA A 285 -28.10 -10.73 9.85
N PHE A 286 -28.15 -9.52 10.40
CA PHE A 286 -27.27 -9.10 11.49
C PHE A 286 -27.51 -9.95 12.76
N ALA A 287 -28.76 -10.26 13.12
CA ALA A 287 -29.09 -11.14 14.23
C ALA A 287 -28.60 -12.58 13.99
N ALA A 288 -28.71 -13.09 12.77
CA ALA A 288 -28.19 -14.41 12.41
C ALA A 288 -26.66 -14.49 12.55
N MET A 289 -25.92 -13.48 12.07
CA MET A 289 -24.47 -13.38 12.25
C MET A 289 -24.09 -13.31 13.73
N ARG A 290 -24.80 -12.52 14.54
CA ARG A 290 -24.56 -12.41 15.98
C ARG A 290 -24.80 -13.76 16.67
N ARG A 291 -25.88 -14.45 16.29
CA ARG A 291 -26.17 -15.78 16.84
C ARG A 291 -25.10 -16.81 16.47
N LEU A 292 -24.58 -16.76 15.27
CA LEU A 292 -23.47 -17.63 14.84
C LEU A 292 -22.23 -17.37 15.69
N LYS A 293 -21.88 -16.10 15.90
CA LYS A 293 -20.76 -15.70 16.77
C LYS A 293 -20.94 -16.22 18.19
N GLU A 294 -22.11 -16.06 18.80
CA GLU A 294 -22.39 -16.54 20.16
C GLU A 294 -22.23 -18.07 20.31
N ILE A 295 -22.51 -18.83 19.25
CA ILE A 295 -22.36 -20.30 19.25
C ILE A 295 -20.88 -20.68 19.18
N PHE A 296 -20.10 -20.07 18.30
CA PHE A 296 -18.70 -20.44 18.06
C PHE A 296 -17.69 -19.70 18.93
N ASP A 297 -18.06 -18.54 19.45
CA ASP A 297 -17.22 -17.70 20.31
C ASP A 297 -18.02 -17.11 21.49
N PRO A 298 -18.50 -17.96 22.39
CA PRO A 298 -19.34 -17.51 23.52
C PRO A 298 -18.62 -16.55 24.49
N GLU A 299 -17.29 -16.58 24.52
CA GLU A 299 -16.47 -15.70 25.35
C GLU A 299 -16.03 -14.41 24.64
N GLY A 300 -16.36 -14.24 23.36
CA GLY A 300 -16.06 -13.05 22.60
C GLY A 300 -14.57 -12.77 22.36
N LEU A 301 -13.77 -13.83 22.23
CA LEU A 301 -12.31 -13.74 22.08
C LEU A 301 -11.86 -13.44 20.63
N LEU A 302 -12.67 -13.85 19.65
CA LEU A 302 -12.32 -13.72 18.23
C LEU A 302 -12.61 -12.30 17.74
N ASN A 303 -11.58 -11.58 17.33
CA ASN A 303 -11.60 -10.24 16.72
C ASN A 303 -12.62 -9.28 17.37
N PRO A 304 -12.48 -8.90 18.62
CA PRO A 304 -13.42 -7.99 19.28
C PRO A 304 -13.53 -6.64 18.56
N GLY A 305 -14.78 -6.21 18.29
CA GLY A 305 -15.08 -4.94 17.62
C GLY A 305 -15.02 -4.98 16.09
N VAL A 306 -14.68 -6.13 15.48
CA VAL A 306 -14.76 -6.37 14.05
C VAL A 306 -16.14 -6.93 13.71
N ILE A 307 -16.81 -6.44 12.68
CA ILE A 307 -18.20 -6.71 12.27
C ILE A 307 -19.23 -6.26 13.34
N PHE A 308 -18.98 -6.52 14.60
CA PHE A 308 -19.85 -6.14 15.71
C PHE A 308 -19.16 -5.09 16.58
N ASN A 309 -19.67 -3.87 16.55
CA ASN A 309 -19.21 -2.78 17.39
C ASN A 309 -20.41 -1.95 17.82
N ASP A 310 -20.58 -1.80 19.13
CA ASP A 310 -21.72 -1.03 19.69
C ASP A 310 -21.42 0.48 19.73
N ASN A 311 -20.17 0.88 19.43
CA ASN A 311 -19.79 2.28 19.32
C ASN A 311 -20.01 2.76 17.86
N PRO A 312 -21.00 3.64 17.62
CA PRO A 312 -21.31 4.15 16.28
C PRO A 312 -20.19 5.03 15.71
N ASP A 313 -19.34 5.59 16.56
CA ASP A 313 -18.30 6.55 16.19
C ASP A 313 -16.90 5.92 16.11
N CYS A 314 -16.80 4.59 16.24
CA CYS A 314 -15.50 3.92 16.28
C CYS A 314 -14.66 4.13 15.01
N PHE A 315 -15.30 4.47 13.88
CA PHE A 315 -14.63 4.77 12.60
C PHE A 315 -13.95 6.15 12.54
N ILE A 316 -14.29 7.04 13.48
CA ILE A 316 -13.70 8.38 13.63
C ILE A 316 -12.95 8.54 14.96
N GLU A 317 -12.86 7.49 15.77
CA GLU A 317 -12.09 7.48 17.01
C GLU A 317 -10.69 6.89 16.83
N ASN A 318 -9.77 7.30 17.68
CA ASN A 318 -8.38 6.81 17.68
C ASN A 318 -7.69 6.92 16.31
N LEU A 319 -8.03 7.96 15.58
CA LEU A 319 -7.48 8.25 14.26
C LEU A 319 -5.97 8.44 14.34
N LYS A 320 -5.26 7.85 13.39
CA LYS A 320 -3.80 7.90 13.35
C LYS A 320 -3.31 9.29 12.96
N HIS A 321 -2.55 9.89 13.85
CA HIS A 321 -1.78 11.08 13.53
C HIS A 321 -0.52 10.69 12.75
N LEU A 322 -0.23 11.40 11.65
CA LEU A 322 0.97 11.22 10.86
C LEU A 322 1.86 12.46 10.99
N PRO A 323 2.54 12.65 12.14
CA PRO A 323 3.45 13.77 12.30
C PRO A 323 4.62 13.63 11.33
N GLU A 324 5.18 14.75 10.92
CA GLU A 324 6.41 14.75 10.16
C GLU A 324 7.58 14.30 11.04
N LEU A 325 8.54 13.65 10.40
CA LEU A 325 9.85 13.41 10.99
C LEU A 325 10.55 14.77 11.06
N ASP A 326 10.58 15.33 12.25
CA ASP A 326 11.20 16.63 12.52
C ASP A 326 12.56 16.43 13.18
N TYR A 327 13.62 16.78 12.44
CA TYR A 327 15.00 16.74 12.91
C TYR A 327 15.65 18.09 12.67
N ASP A 328 16.43 18.55 13.66
CA ASP A 328 17.31 19.70 13.50
C ASP A 328 18.53 19.32 12.65
N PHE A 329 18.49 19.73 11.40
CA PHE A 329 19.59 19.49 10.45
C PHE A 329 20.69 20.56 10.54
N SER A 330 20.52 21.63 11.33
CA SER A 330 21.46 22.75 11.39
C SER A 330 22.81 22.37 11.96
N GLN A 331 22.87 21.32 12.77
CA GLN A 331 24.06 20.82 13.43
C GLN A 331 24.85 19.78 12.61
N LEU A 332 24.28 19.34 11.45
CA LEU A 332 24.98 18.37 10.62
C LEU A 332 26.14 19.01 9.87
N PRO A 333 27.33 18.40 9.90
CA PRO A 333 28.48 18.92 9.17
C PRO A 333 28.28 18.79 7.66
N ASP A 334 28.71 19.77 6.89
CA ASP A 334 28.80 19.63 5.44
C ASP A 334 29.95 18.65 5.12
N ASN A 335 29.58 17.53 4.49
CA ASN A 335 30.52 16.47 4.10
C ASN A 335 30.77 16.41 2.59
N LYS A 336 30.37 17.42 1.84
CA LYS A 336 30.41 17.42 0.37
C LYS A 336 31.81 17.21 -0.20
N GLU A 337 32.80 17.86 0.42
CA GLU A 337 34.22 17.70 0.01
C GLU A 337 34.76 16.30 0.33
N ASP A 338 34.40 15.76 1.50
CA ASP A 338 34.83 14.42 1.90
C ASP A 338 34.17 13.35 1.03
N ALA A 339 32.88 13.49 0.69
CA ALA A 339 32.16 12.60 -0.22
C ALA A 339 32.78 12.57 -1.62
N LEU A 340 33.19 13.70 -2.16
CA LEU A 340 33.86 13.80 -3.46
C LEU A 340 35.27 13.17 -3.49
N LYS A 341 35.94 13.11 -2.34
CA LYS A 341 37.31 12.54 -2.23
C LYS A 341 37.30 11.02 -2.00
N MET A 342 36.17 10.44 -1.61
CA MET A 342 36.07 9.00 -1.38
C MET A 342 35.82 8.27 -2.68
N GLN A 343 36.56 7.20 -2.94
CA GLN A 343 36.35 6.32 -4.11
C GLN A 343 35.08 5.45 -4.00
N SER A 344 34.41 5.45 -2.86
CA SER A 344 33.14 4.75 -2.62
C SER A 344 32.01 5.76 -2.53
N PRO A 345 30.84 5.50 -3.12
CA PRO A 345 29.70 6.42 -3.04
C PRO A 345 29.25 6.58 -1.59
N MET A 346 29.44 7.77 -1.05
CA MET A 346 28.96 8.19 0.25
C MET A 346 27.90 9.27 0.03
N SER A 347 26.73 9.12 0.68
CA SER A 347 25.69 10.15 0.62
C SER A 347 26.19 11.45 1.25
N THR A 348 25.99 12.55 0.55
CA THR A 348 26.23 13.89 1.11
C THR A 348 25.19 14.18 2.20
N THR A 349 25.50 15.12 3.08
CA THR A 349 24.54 15.60 4.09
C THR A 349 23.24 16.10 3.42
N GLU A 350 23.35 16.78 2.29
CA GLU A 350 22.20 17.25 1.52
C GLU A 350 21.33 16.10 1.00
N GLU A 351 21.94 15.03 0.48
CA GLU A 351 21.22 13.83 0.02
C GLU A 351 20.56 13.10 1.17
N THR A 352 21.23 12.98 2.32
CA THR A 352 20.64 12.39 3.54
C THR A 352 19.43 13.19 4.02
N ILE A 353 19.50 14.52 4.05
CA ILE A 353 18.37 15.38 4.41
C ILE A 353 17.22 15.21 3.43
N LYS A 354 17.49 15.18 2.11
CA LYS A 354 16.45 14.91 1.09
C LYS A 354 15.81 13.54 1.28
N GLY A 355 16.60 12.51 1.57
CA GLY A 355 16.12 11.15 1.84
C GLY A 355 15.22 11.09 3.08
N VAL A 356 15.62 11.72 4.18
CA VAL A 356 14.82 11.80 5.42
C VAL A 356 13.50 12.56 5.17
N ARG A 357 13.54 13.69 4.47
CA ARG A 357 12.32 14.42 4.09
C ARG A 357 11.40 13.57 3.21
N ARG A 358 11.97 12.76 2.29
CA ARG A 358 11.19 11.82 1.48
C ARG A 358 10.49 10.75 2.33
N ALA A 359 11.09 10.34 3.47
CA ALA A 359 10.46 9.39 4.39
C ALA A 359 9.11 9.88 4.97
N ASN A 360 8.86 11.20 4.99
CA ASN A 360 7.56 11.76 5.37
C ASN A 360 6.43 11.37 4.40
N LYS A 361 6.75 11.00 3.18
CA LYS A 361 5.79 10.51 2.20
C LYS A 361 5.45 9.01 2.34
N CYS A 362 6.02 8.32 3.34
CA CYS A 362 5.69 6.93 3.59
C CYS A 362 4.20 6.75 3.94
N ILE A 363 3.50 5.92 3.19
CA ILE A 363 2.09 5.55 3.42
C ILE A 363 1.96 4.26 4.22
N GLU A 364 3.07 3.68 4.66
CA GLU A 364 3.14 2.45 5.45
C GLU A 364 2.54 1.20 4.75
N CYS A 365 2.56 1.15 3.43
CA CYS A 365 2.02 0.04 2.63
C CYS A 365 2.76 -1.31 2.79
N GLY A 366 3.99 -1.32 3.31
CA GLY A 366 4.72 -2.56 3.60
C GLY A 366 5.53 -3.16 2.43
N PHE A 367 5.45 -2.66 1.19
CA PHE A 367 6.15 -3.24 0.04
C PHE A 367 7.68 -3.36 0.21
N CYS A 368 8.28 -2.48 1.00
CA CYS A 368 9.70 -2.52 1.31
C CYS A 368 10.11 -3.64 2.29
N GLU A 369 9.15 -4.27 2.98
CA GLU A 369 9.44 -5.26 4.02
C GLU A 369 10.01 -6.55 3.44
N ARG A 370 9.59 -6.96 2.24
CA ARG A 370 10.12 -8.15 1.55
C ARG A 370 11.63 -8.08 1.27
N ASN A 371 12.19 -6.87 1.15
CA ASN A 371 13.61 -6.65 0.92
C ASN A 371 14.38 -6.28 2.20
N CYS A 372 13.70 -6.23 3.34
CA CYS A 372 14.32 -5.86 4.59
C CYS A 372 14.86 -7.10 5.32
N LEU A 373 16.18 -7.20 5.47
CA LEU A 373 16.85 -8.35 6.12
C LEU A 373 16.40 -8.57 7.58
N THR A 374 15.91 -7.53 8.24
CA THR A 374 15.48 -7.60 9.65
C THR A 374 13.97 -7.67 9.82
N CYS A 375 13.21 -7.78 8.74
CA CYS A 375 11.75 -7.97 8.82
C CYS A 375 11.43 -9.28 9.56
N GLY A 376 10.56 -9.21 10.57
CA GLY A 376 10.21 -10.36 11.41
C GLY A 376 11.21 -10.69 12.53
N LEU A 377 12.40 -10.05 12.55
CA LEU A 377 13.41 -10.24 13.61
C LEU A 377 13.48 -9.03 14.55
N THR A 378 13.52 -7.84 13.97
CA THR A 378 13.51 -6.53 14.66
C THR A 378 12.57 -5.59 13.92
N LEU A 379 12.85 -4.27 13.87
CA LEU A 379 12.04 -3.37 13.06
C LEU A 379 12.37 -3.54 11.57
N SER A 380 11.33 -3.52 10.75
CA SER A 380 11.43 -3.45 9.29
C SER A 380 11.69 -2.00 8.84
N SER A 381 11.95 -1.80 7.55
CA SER A 381 12.05 -0.47 6.94
C SER A 381 10.80 0.38 7.19
N ARG A 382 9.60 -0.19 7.02
CA ARG A 382 8.33 0.49 7.30
C ARG A 382 8.18 0.83 8.78
N THR A 383 8.37 -0.16 9.66
CA THR A 383 8.15 0.05 11.10
C THR A 383 9.20 0.97 11.72
N ARG A 384 10.40 1.12 11.13
CA ARG A 384 11.36 2.15 11.54
C ARG A 384 10.79 3.56 11.36
N ILE A 385 10.18 3.83 10.20
CA ILE A 385 9.57 5.14 9.93
C ILE A 385 8.38 5.38 10.86
N ALA A 386 7.48 4.39 10.99
CA ALA A 386 6.32 4.49 11.87
C ALA A 386 6.70 4.75 13.33
N THR A 387 7.72 4.05 13.84
CA THR A 387 8.20 4.27 15.22
C THR A 387 8.82 5.66 15.42
N GLN A 388 9.56 6.17 14.45
CA GLN A 388 10.13 7.53 14.54
C GLN A 388 9.03 8.60 14.47
N ARG A 389 7.98 8.39 13.71
CA ARG A 389 6.78 9.26 13.72
C ARG A 389 6.12 9.25 15.10
N GLU A 390 5.93 8.08 15.71
CA GLU A 390 5.36 8.00 17.05
C GLU A 390 6.25 8.72 18.07
N ILE A 391 7.56 8.56 18.01
CA ILE A 391 8.50 9.29 18.87
C ILE A 391 8.36 10.81 18.69
N SER A 392 8.28 11.29 17.44
CA SER A 392 8.06 12.71 17.13
C SER A 392 6.72 13.20 17.68
N TYR A 393 5.65 12.44 17.50
CA TYR A 393 4.32 12.75 18.04
C TYR A 393 4.36 12.89 19.58
N LEU A 394 4.88 11.88 20.26
CA LEU A 394 4.94 11.86 21.73
C LEU A 394 5.78 13.01 22.31
N LYS A 395 6.86 13.40 21.63
CA LYS A 395 7.67 14.55 22.04
C LYS A 395 6.92 15.88 21.95
N ASN A 396 6.01 16.01 21.00
CA ASN A 396 5.30 17.26 20.71
C ASN A 396 3.86 17.29 21.26
N SER A 397 3.35 16.18 21.82
CA SER A 397 1.95 16.07 22.27
C SER A 397 1.58 16.97 23.45
N GLY A 398 2.55 17.34 24.28
CA GLY A 398 2.28 18.07 25.53
C GLY A 398 1.53 17.31 26.61
N LYS A 399 1.17 16.03 26.39
CA LYS A 399 0.43 15.20 27.33
C LYS A 399 1.35 14.63 28.41
N ALA A 400 0.82 14.53 29.65
CA ALA A 400 1.55 13.92 30.75
C ALA A 400 1.90 12.45 30.44
N GLY A 401 3.16 12.07 30.68
CA GLY A 401 3.65 10.70 30.44
C GLY A 401 4.17 10.43 29.01
N ASP A 402 3.81 11.23 28.02
CA ASP A 402 4.25 11.02 26.64
C ASP A 402 5.75 11.22 26.46
N GLN A 403 6.36 12.15 27.20
CA GLN A 403 7.80 12.34 27.21
C GLN A 403 8.57 11.10 27.72
N GLU A 404 8.01 10.38 28.71
CA GLU A 404 8.60 9.15 29.19
C GLU A 404 8.44 8.01 28.20
N ARG A 405 7.26 7.90 27.56
CA ARG A 405 7.02 6.95 26.47
C ARG A 405 7.97 7.19 25.30
N ALA A 406 8.17 8.45 24.90
CA ALA A 406 9.11 8.81 23.85
C ALA A 406 10.54 8.36 24.19
N ARG A 407 11.02 8.65 25.40
CA ARG A 407 12.36 8.23 25.86
C ARG A 407 12.53 6.71 25.86
N ARG A 408 11.52 5.97 26.31
CA ARG A 408 11.53 4.50 26.29
C ARG A 408 11.58 3.96 24.86
N LEU A 409 10.79 4.51 23.95
CA LEU A 409 10.82 4.13 22.55
C LEU A 409 12.18 4.44 21.90
N GLU A 410 12.78 5.58 22.17
CA GLU A 410 14.13 5.92 21.68
C GLU A 410 15.19 4.94 22.16
N GLN A 411 15.14 4.55 23.43
CA GLN A 411 16.07 3.56 23.99
C GLN A 411 15.95 2.22 23.29
N LEU A 412 14.72 1.74 23.07
CA LEU A 412 14.47 0.49 22.34
C LEU A 412 14.85 0.62 20.85
N TYR A 413 14.52 1.75 20.23
CA TYR A 413 14.81 2.01 18.83
C TYR A 413 16.31 1.98 18.51
N ARG A 414 17.15 2.35 19.45
CA ARG A 414 18.61 2.32 19.26
C ARG A 414 19.10 0.95 18.81
N TYR A 415 18.62 -0.11 19.41
CA TYR A 415 18.94 -1.48 18.98
C TYR A 415 18.02 -1.92 17.83
N TYR A 416 16.71 -1.99 18.08
CA TYR A 416 15.77 -2.60 17.15
C TYR A 416 15.60 -1.86 15.82
N GLY A 417 15.83 -0.57 15.79
CA GLY A 417 15.69 0.28 14.61
C GLY A 417 17.02 0.66 13.98
N GLU A 418 17.90 1.30 14.76
CA GLU A 418 19.13 1.92 14.25
C GLU A 418 20.25 0.89 14.02
N GLN A 419 20.61 0.10 15.05
CA GLN A 419 21.76 -0.81 14.96
C GLN A 419 21.52 -2.00 14.05
N THR A 420 20.29 -2.51 13.98
CA THR A 420 19.94 -3.67 13.18
C THR A 420 19.67 -3.34 11.70
N CYS A 421 19.58 -2.08 11.30
CA CYS A 421 19.46 -1.73 9.90
C CYS A 421 20.77 -2.02 9.16
N ALA A 422 20.71 -2.82 8.09
CA ALA A 422 21.87 -3.10 7.23
C ALA A 422 22.33 -1.85 6.44
N ALA A 423 21.45 -0.86 6.29
CA ALA A 423 21.69 0.37 5.53
C ALA A 423 22.12 0.11 4.06
N ASP A 424 21.64 -0.98 3.48
CA ASP A 424 21.93 -1.44 2.11
C ASP A 424 21.11 -0.73 1.03
N GLY A 425 20.04 -0.02 1.41
CA GLY A 425 19.16 0.70 0.48
C GLY A 425 18.17 -0.20 -0.30
N LEU A 426 18.20 -1.51 -0.13
CA LEU A 426 17.32 -2.44 -0.87
C LEU A 426 15.83 -2.17 -0.65
N CYS A 427 15.46 -1.59 0.50
CA CYS A 427 14.08 -1.18 0.76
C CYS A 427 13.54 -0.17 -0.25
N ALA A 428 14.39 0.68 -0.84
CA ALA A 428 13.99 1.66 -1.83
C ALA A 428 13.60 1.03 -3.18
N THR A 429 14.14 -0.15 -3.52
CA THR A 429 13.88 -0.80 -4.81
C THR A 429 12.44 -1.31 -4.95
N SER A 430 11.78 -1.62 -3.83
CA SER A 430 10.38 -2.04 -3.79
C SER A 430 9.45 -0.92 -3.30
N CYS A 431 9.99 0.23 -2.93
CA CYS A 431 9.19 1.35 -2.47
C CYS A 431 8.68 2.16 -3.68
N PRO A 432 7.36 2.30 -3.90
CA PRO A 432 6.84 3.12 -5.01
C PRO A 432 7.29 4.58 -4.95
N MET A 433 7.59 5.06 -3.72
CA MET A 433 8.11 6.41 -3.47
C MET A 433 9.64 6.48 -3.43
N HIS A 434 10.32 5.38 -3.70
CA HIS A 434 11.78 5.28 -3.64
C HIS A 434 12.38 5.76 -2.31
N ILE A 435 11.67 5.47 -1.19
CA ILE A 435 12.13 5.84 0.15
C ILE A 435 13.22 4.87 0.57
N ASN A 436 14.41 5.40 0.74
CA ASN A 436 15.54 4.69 1.33
C ASN A 436 15.56 4.90 2.84
N THR A 437 15.15 3.93 3.63
CA THR A 437 15.16 4.04 5.10
C THR A 437 16.59 4.10 5.67
N ALA A 438 17.60 3.70 4.88
CA ALA A 438 19.00 3.87 5.28
C ALA A 438 19.37 5.34 5.52
N ASP A 439 18.79 6.29 4.78
CA ASP A 439 19.07 7.73 4.97
C ASP A 439 18.68 8.18 6.38
N LEU A 440 17.51 7.75 6.86
CA LEU A 440 17.06 7.99 8.24
C LEU A 440 18.02 7.34 9.25
N THR A 441 18.44 6.10 8.98
CA THR A 441 19.37 5.38 9.86
C THR A 441 20.74 6.04 9.91
N HIS A 442 21.25 6.51 8.78
CA HIS A 442 22.52 7.23 8.71
C HIS A 442 22.46 8.55 9.49
N LEU A 443 21.36 9.31 9.34
CA LEU A 443 21.13 10.52 10.12
C LEU A 443 21.19 10.22 11.64
N LEU A 444 20.44 9.23 12.10
CA LEU A 444 20.37 8.87 13.52
C LEU A 444 21.73 8.39 14.06
N ARG A 445 22.45 7.58 13.28
CA ARG A 445 23.83 7.16 13.62
C ARG A 445 24.79 8.33 13.69
N GLN A 446 24.68 9.31 12.80
CA GLN A 446 25.50 10.52 12.84
C GLN A 446 25.20 11.34 14.10
N ILE A 447 23.93 11.63 14.39
CA ILE A 447 23.51 12.35 15.59
C ILE A 447 24.05 11.65 16.86
N SER A 448 23.89 10.33 16.95
CA SER A 448 24.35 9.56 18.10
C SER A 448 25.87 9.49 18.21
N SER A 449 26.59 9.51 17.08
CA SER A 449 28.07 9.51 17.05
C SER A 449 28.63 10.84 17.43
N ASP A 450 28.05 11.94 16.99
CA ASP A 450 28.51 13.30 17.30
C ASP A 450 28.40 13.63 18.79
N GLN A 451 27.51 12.96 19.53
CA GLN A 451 27.40 13.05 20.98
C GLN A 451 28.54 12.34 21.73
N SER A 452 29.34 11.51 21.04
CA SER A 452 30.45 10.76 21.65
C SER A 452 31.76 11.45 21.41
N LYS A 453 32.29 12.09 22.48
CA LYS A 453 33.59 12.78 22.47
C LYS A 453 34.79 11.88 22.15
N ILE A 454 34.67 10.57 22.21
CA ILE A 454 35.73 9.60 21.98
C ILE A 454 35.46 8.77 20.69
N LYS A 455 34.28 8.22 20.53
CA LYS A 455 34.00 7.31 19.42
C LYS A 455 34.07 7.99 18.07
N TYR A 456 33.53 9.20 17.95
CA TYR A 456 33.53 9.94 16.69
C TYR A 456 34.95 10.28 16.18
N PRO A 457 35.85 10.90 16.96
CA PRO A 457 37.24 11.19 16.52
C PRO A 457 38.02 9.92 16.18
N VAL A 458 37.84 8.83 16.95
CA VAL A 458 38.50 7.53 16.68
C VAL A 458 38.01 6.93 15.39
N GLY A 459 36.70 6.92 15.19
CA GLY A 459 36.05 6.41 13.93
C GLY A 459 36.49 7.21 12.72
N LYS A 460 36.56 8.57 12.84
CA LYS A 460 37.01 9.46 11.78
C LYS A 460 38.50 9.24 11.43
N ALA A 461 39.35 9.06 12.44
CA ALA A 461 40.77 8.74 12.23
C ALA A 461 40.94 7.35 11.55
N GLY A 462 40.18 6.32 12.01
CA GLY A 462 40.17 4.99 11.40
C GLY A 462 39.71 5.03 9.96
N ALA A 463 38.63 5.75 9.65
CA ALA A 463 38.15 5.90 8.28
C ALA A 463 39.17 6.56 7.35
N LYS A 464 39.87 7.59 7.86
CA LYS A 464 40.91 8.29 7.11
C LYS A 464 42.15 7.44 6.83
N HIS A 465 42.44 6.47 7.71
CA HIS A 465 43.61 5.59 7.64
C HIS A 465 43.19 4.12 7.52
N MET A 466 42.13 3.84 6.77
CA MET A 466 41.57 2.49 6.65
C MET A 466 42.59 1.42 6.16
N PRO A 467 43.42 1.69 5.13
CA PRO A 467 44.43 0.70 4.68
C PRO A 467 45.44 0.32 5.75
N GLU A 468 45.87 1.30 6.55
CA GLU A 468 46.80 1.09 7.66
C GLU A 468 46.09 0.31 8.79
N CYS A 469 44.83 0.63 9.08
CA CYS A 469 44.03 -0.09 10.06
C CYS A 469 43.81 -1.55 9.63
N GLU A 470 43.49 -1.82 8.35
CA GLU A 470 43.38 -3.17 7.82
C GLU A 470 44.68 -3.95 7.96
N THR A 471 45.81 -3.32 7.65
CA THR A 471 47.13 -3.93 7.77
C THR A 471 47.45 -4.31 9.21
N ALA A 472 47.18 -3.40 10.13
CA ALA A 472 47.33 -3.63 11.57
C ALA A 472 46.43 -4.77 12.08
N VAL A 473 45.14 -4.79 11.68
CA VAL A 473 44.22 -5.86 12.05
C VAL A 473 44.65 -7.22 11.48
N LYS A 474 45.08 -7.29 10.21
CA LYS A 474 45.67 -8.52 9.62
C LYS A 474 46.89 -9.00 10.40
N GLY A 475 47.77 -8.11 10.78
CA GLY A 475 48.93 -8.41 11.60
C GLY A 475 48.54 -8.98 12.97
N LEU A 476 47.57 -8.34 13.65
CA LEU A 476 47.06 -8.79 14.96
C LEU A 476 46.40 -10.15 14.87
N LEU A 477 45.58 -10.39 13.84
CA LEU A 477 44.92 -11.70 13.61
C LEU A 477 45.92 -12.80 13.30
N THR A 478 46.99 -12.48 12.55
CA THR A 478 48.07 -13.42 12.28
C THR A 478 48.82 -13.77 13.57
N ALA A 479 49.15 -12.77 14.39
CA ALA A 479 49.80 -12.97 15.69
C ALA A 479 48.91 -13.79 16.66
N ALA A 480 47.58 -13.49 16.68
CA ALA A 480 46.63 -14.22 17.49
C ALA A 480 46.49 -15.67 17.02
N ASN A 481 46.52 -15.93 15.72
CA ASN A 481 46.49 -17.29 15.18
C ASN A 481 47.75 -18.10 15.51
N LEU A 482 48.91 -17.45 15.44
CA LEU A 482 50.17 -18.05 15.89
C LEU A 482 50.12 -18.36 17.39
N ALA A 483 49.70 -17.44 18.21
CA ALA A 483 49.50 -17.66 19.63
C ALA A 483 48.54 -18.82 19.90
N HIS A 484 47.40 -18.83 19.22
CA HIS A 484 46.38 -19.92 19.32
C HIS A 484 47.04 -21.30 18.99
N THR A 485 47.90 -21.37 17.97
CA THR A 485 48.57 -22.61 17.59
C THR A 485 49.51 -23.11 18.72
N VAL A 486 50.07 -22.18 19.48
CA VAL A 486 51.01 -22.52 20.57
C VAL A 486 50.30 -22.86 21.88
N ILE A 487 49.32 -22.05 22.27
CA ILE A 487 48.66 -22.16 23.60
C ILE A 487 47.32 -22.96 23.55
N GLY A 488 46.78 -23.17 22.36
CA GLY A 488 45.57 -23.94 22.13
C GLY A 488 44.27 -23.20 22.46
N THR A 489 43.16 -23.79 22.03
CA THR A 489 41.81 -23.17 22.10
C THR A 489 41.38 -22.82 23.53
N LYS A 490 41.60 -23.69 24.51
CA LYS A 490 41.15 -23.47 25.90
C LYS A 490 41.82 -22.25 26.53
N ALA A 491 43.15 -22.11 26.36
CA ALA A 491 43.90 -20.98 26.93
C ALA A 491 43.49 -19.68 26.21
N MET A 492 43.34 -19.70 24.87
CA MET A 492 42.89 -18.54 24.12
C MET A 492 41.47 -18.09 24.53
N SER A 493 40.51 -19.04 24.69
CA SER A 493 39.14 -18.71 25.17
C SER A 493 39.19 -18.07 26.54
N THR A 494 40.01 -18.55 27.46
CA THR A 494 40.13 -17.95 28.79
C THR A 494 40.71 -16.52 28.74
N ILE A 495 41.68 -16.30 27.86
CA ILE A 495 42.23 -14.97 27.63
C ILE A 495 41.17 -14.02 27.07
N CYS A 496 40.43 -14.43 26.04
CA CYS A 496 39.35 -13.61 25.45
C CYS A 496 38.24 -13.32 26.44
N GLU A 497 37.77 -14.30 27.22
CA GLU A 497 36.77 -14.11 28.27
C GLU A 497 37.22 -13.14 29.37
N THR A 498 38.50 -13.23 29.76
CA THR A 498 39.07 -12.35 30.76
C THR A 498 39.17 -10.92 30.24
N ALA A 499 39.64 -10.76 29.02
CA ALA A 499 39.70 -9.48 28.35
C ALA A 499 38.32 -8.83 28.13
N HIS A 500 37.34 -9.64 27.77
CA HIS A 500 35.94 -9.20 27.62
C HIS A 500 35.37 -8.73 28.98
N LYS A 501 35.59 -9.48 30.07
CA LYS A 501 35.21 -9.07 31.43
C LYS A 501 35.92 -7.76 31.86
N ALA A 502 37.11 -7.50 31.37
CA ALA A 502 37.82 -6.26 31.59
C ALA A 502 37.35 -5.09 30.66
N GLY A 503 36.33 -5.32 29.83
CA GLY A 503 35.75 -4.28 28.97
C GLY A 503 36.48 -4.09 27.63
N LEU A 504 37.39 -4.98 27.26
CA LEU A 504 38.01 -4.95 25.95
C LEU A 504 37.11 -5.60 24.91
N PRO A 505 36.88 -4.98 23.75
CA PRO A 505 36.11 -5.56 22.66
C PRO A 505 36.95 -6.65 21.96
N LEU A 506 36.83 -7.88 22.41
CA LEU A 506 37.43 -9.05 21.77
C LEU A 506 36.35 -10.09 21.44
#